data_671bc6971e5e3886bbf3b6f6fea4e641
#
_entry.id   671bc6971e5e3886bbf3b6f6fea4e641
#
_cell.length_a   1.000
_cell.length_b   1.000
_cell.length_c   1.000
_cell.angle_alpha   90.00
_cell.angle_beta   90.00
_cell.angle_gamma   90.00
#
_symmetry.space_group_name_H-M   'P 1'
#
loop_
_entity.id
_entity.type
_entity.pdbx_description
1 polymer ?
#
loop_
_entity_poly.entity_id
_entity_poly.type
_entity_poly.pdbx_seq_one_letter_code
_entity_poly.pdbx_strand_id
1 'polypeptide(L)'
;MKKIIKIILLLTLTILISAGEVFANERIKIGLLVPLTGKNSEIGQSIIKSTRLAINKINNLSIEIIPRDTQSNPGGTLNAAKELSKLGIKIIIGPVFNKNLIHLDKLTEVTFLSLTNKNDNLSKNIINAGINATSQLNAIKKFLE
;
A
#
# COMPACT_ATOMS: atom_id res chain seq x y z
N MET A 1 -35.55 -23.84 -43.26
CA MET A 1 -35.97 -23.23 -41.96
C MET A 1 -35.12 -23.73 -40.78
N LYS A 2 -35.03 -25.00 -40.44
CA LYS A 2 -34.31 -25.51 -39.26
C LYS A 2 -32.77 -25.12 -39.23
N LYS A 3 -32.09 -25.04 -40.37
CA LYS A 3 -30.67 -24.62 -40.47
C LYS A 3 -30.49 -23.12 -40.17
N ILE A 4 -31.40 -22.27 -40.65
CA ILE A 4 -31.35 -20.81 -40.40
C ILE A 4 -31.58 -20.51 -38.95
N ILE A 5 -32.53 -21.20 -38.28
CA ILE A 5 -32.82 -21.05 -36.87
C ILE A 5 -31.59 -21.44 -36.02
N LYS A 6 -30.88 -22.52 -36.38
CA LYS A 6 -29.63 -22.90 -35.67
C LYS A 6 -28.53 -21.87 -35.82
N ILE A 7 -28.39 -21.26 -36.99
CA ILE A 7 -27.38 -20.21 -37.21
C ILE A 7 -27.70 -18.96 -36.40
N ILE A 8 -28.96 -18.54 -36.37
CA ILE A 8 -29.41 -17.39 -35.57
C ILE A 8 -29.19 -17.66 -34.08
N LEU A 9 -29.52 -18.86 -33.62
CA LEU A 9 -29.32 -19.25 -32.21
C LEU A 9 -27.84 -19.27 -31.84
N LEU A 10 -26.96 -19.71 -32.73
CA LEU A 10 -25.51 -19.71 -32.51
C LEU A 10 -24.95 -18.28 -32.46
N LEU A 11 -25.44 -17.39 -33.36
CA LEU A 11 -25.05 -15.99 -33.40
C LEU A 11 -25.50 -15.22 -32.16
N THR A 12 -26.72 -15.47 -31.68
CA THR A 12 -27.20 -14.84 -30.42
C THR A 12 -26.43 -15.35 -29.21
N LEU A 13 -26.04 -16.63 -29.18
CA LEU A 13 -25.26 -17.19 -28.10
C LEU A 13 -23.83 -16.57 -28.04
N THR A 14 -23.19 -16.33 -29.21
CA THR A 14 -21.89 -15.66 -29.27
C THR A 14 -21.96 -14.19 -28.82
N ILE A 15 -23.02 -13.48 -29.15
CA ILE A 15 -23.25 -12.08 -28.71
C ILE A 15 -23.47 -12.03 -27.20
N LEU A 16 -24.20 -12.99 -26.60
CA LEU A 16 -24.38 -13.04 -25.14
C LEU A 16 -23.06 -13.30 -24.38
N ILE A 17 -22.14 -14.10 -24.94
CA ILE A 17 -20.85 -14.41 -24.31
C ILE A 17 -19.90 -13.21 -24.35
N SER A 18 -19.98 -12.37 -25.41
CA SER A 18 -19.13 -11.18 -25.53
C SER A 18 -19.63 -9.97 -24.70
N ALA A 19 -20.86 -9.98 -24.21
CA ALA A 19 -21.43 -8.90 -23.38
C ALA A 19 -20.98 -8.95 -21.89
N GLY A 20 -20.21 -9.94 -21.51
CA GLY A 20 -19.74 -10.13 -20.14
C GLY A 20 -18.36 -9.55 -19.84
N GLU A 21 -17.96 -8.39 -20.40
CA GLU A 21 -16.83 -7.65 -19.85
C GLU A 21 -17.24 -7.09 -18.49
N VAL A 22 -16.98 -7.90 -17.47
CA VAL A 22 -16.98 -7.44 -16.10
C VAL A 22 -15.87 -6.40 -16.00
N PHE A 23 -16.21 -5.13 -15.96
CA PHE A 23 -15.31 -4.07 -15.54
C PHE A 23 -14.85 -4.42 -14.12
N ALA A 24 -13.78 -5.17 -14.00
CA ALA A 24 -13.08 -5.34 -12.74
C ALA A 24 -12.64 -3.94 -12.32
N ASN A 25 -13.34 -3.37 -11.35
CA ASN A 25 -12.96 -2.07 -10.77
C ASN A 25 -11.56 -2.26 -10.20
N GLU A 26 -10.54 -1.77 -10.91
CA GLU A 26 -9.13 -1.98 -10.58
C GLU A 26 -8.85 -1.29 -9.25
N ARG A 27 -8.68 -2.08 -8.19
CA ARG A 27 -8.41 -1.56 -6.85
C ARG A 27 -7.00 -1.00 -6.79
N ILE A 28 -6.87 0.19 -6.23
CA ILE A 28 -5.57 0.79 -5.93
C ILE A 28 -4.98 0.03 -4.73
N LYS A 29 -3.99 -0.80 -4.99
CA LYS A 29 -3.30 -1.57 -3.95
C LYS A 29 -2.19 -0.74 -3.32
N ILE A 30 -2.23 -0.58 -2.01
CA ILE A 30 -1.21 0.12 -1.21
C ILE A 30 -0.62 -0.88 -0.22
N GLY A 31 0.70 -1.01 -0.22
CA GLY A 31 1.41 -1.84 0.75
C GLY A 31 1.48 -1.17 2.12
N LEU A 32 1.53 -1.97 3.19
CA LEU A 32 1.72 -1.48 4.55
C LEU A 32 2.80 -2.31 5.24
N LEU A 33 3.97 -1.71 5.51
CA LEU A 33 5.10 -2.32 6.21
C LEU A 33 5.05 -1.99 7.70
N VAL A 34 4.62 -2.94 8.51
CA VAL A 34 4.45 -2.78 9.97
C VAL A 34 4.98 -4.00 10.72
N PRO A 35 5.45 -3.84 11.95
CA PRO A 35 5.85 -4.98 12.79
C PRO A 35 4.59 -5.71 13.27
N LEU A 36 4.31 -6.90 12.72
CA LEU A 36 3.15 -7.71 13.13
C LEU A 36 3.53 -8.77 14.16
N THR A 37 4.80 -9.12 14.20
CA THR A 37 5.37 -10.07 15.17
C THR A 37 6.50 -9.48 15.97
N GLY A 38 6.85 -10.14 17.09
CA GLY A 38 7.95 -9.75 17.98
C GLY A 38 7.60 -8.59 18.91
N LYS A 39 8.64 -7.99 19.49
CA LYS A 39 8.56 -6.98 20.57
C LYS A 39 7.68 -5.77 20.27
N ASN A 40 7.56 -5.37 19.01
CA ASN A 40 6.84 -4.16 18.62
C ASN A 40 5.51 -4.47 17.91
N SER A 41 4.97 -5.67 18.07
CA SER A 41 3.72 -6.08 17.39
C SER A 41 2.52 -5.23 17.74
N GLU A 42 2.43 -4.70 18.95
CA GLU A 42 1.35 -3.80 19.38
C GLU A 42 1.31 -2.51 18.56
N ILE A 43 2.49 -1.96 18.20
CA ILE A 43 2.59 -0.78 17.33
C ILE A 43 2.02 -1.12 15.94
N GLY A 44 2.40 -2.25 15.39
CA GLY A 44 1.90 -2.71 14.09
C GLY A 44 0.39 -2.90 14.08
N GLN A 45 -0.17 -3.53 15.12
CA GLN A 45 -1.61 -3.70 15.27
C GLN A 45 -2.35 -2.36 15.38
N SER A 46 -1.79 -1.40 16.12
CA SER A 46 -2.36 -0.06 16.25
C SER A 46 -2.39 0.68 14.90
N ILE A 47 -1.32 0.57 14.11
CA ILE A 47 -1.25 1.17 12.78
C ILE A 47 -2.28 0.53 11.84
N ILE A 48 -2.44 -0.81 11.85
CA ILE A 48 -3.47 -1.49 11.06
C ILE A 48 -4.87 -0.97 11.42
N LYS A 49 -5.19 -0.87 12.71
CA LYS A 49 -6.48 -0.34 13.18
C LYS A 49 -6.70 1.08 12.70
N SER A 50 -5.71 1.96 12.84
CA SER A 50 -5.77 3.35 12.38
C SER A 50 -5.94 3.45 10.86
N THR A 51 -5.22 2.62 10.10
CA THR A 51 -5.34 2.57 8.64
C THR A 51 -6.73 2.14 8.21
N ARG A 52 -7.31 1.11 8.85
CA ARG A 52 -8.70 0.67 8.58
C ARG A 52 -9.71 1.78 8.87
N LEU A 53 -9.56 2.49 9.98
CA LEU A 53 -10.44 3.63 10.32
C LEU A 53 -10.33 4.74 9.28
N ALA A 54 -9.12 5.07 8.81
CA ALA A 54 -8.89 6.07 7.78
C ALA A 54 -9.56 5.67 6.45
N ILE A 55 -9.39 4.42 6.00
CA ILE A 55 -10.02 3.91 4.77
C ILE A 55 -11.55 3.95 4.89
N ASN A 56 -12.10 3.52 6.00
CA ASN A 56 -13.55 3.59 6.25
C ASN A 56 -14.08 5.03 6.19
N LYS A 57 -13.31 5.99 6.74
CA LYS A 57 -13.68 7.41 6.70
C LYS A 57 -13.62 8.00 5.28
N ILE A 58 -12.66 7.58 4.47
CA ILE A 58 -12.53 7.96 3.05
C ILE A 58 -13.70 7.39 2.25
N ASN A 59 -14.27 6.26 2.68
CA ASN A 59 -15.37 5.54 2.04
C ASN A 59 -15.13 5.25 0.55
N ASN A 60 -13.87 4.95 0.19
CA ASN A 60 -13.48 4.61 -1.18
C ASN A 60 -13.18 3.11 -1.27
N LEU A 61 -14.10 2.36 -1.86
CA LEU A 61 -13.99 0.91 -2.05
C LEU A 61 -12.90 0.49 -3.04
N SER A 62 -12.35 1.44 -3.78
CA SER A 62 -11.27 1.20 -4.75
C SER A 62 -9.88 1.11 -4.10
N ILE A 63 -9.74 1.38 -2.79
CA ILE A 63 -8.46 1.30 -2.07
C ILE A 63 -8.38 -0.02 -1.30
N GLU A 64 -7.32 -0.76 -1.54
CA GLU A 64 -7.00 -2.00 -0.83
C GLU A 64 -5.64 -1.88 -0.12
N ILE A 65 -5.60 -2.10 1.19
CA ILE A 65 -4.36 -2.08 1.98
C ILE A 65 -3.87 -3.51 2.16
N ILE A 66 -2.61 -3.75 1.79
CA ILE A 66 -1.97 -5.06 1.90
C ILE A 66 -0.86 -5.00 2.94
N PRO A 67 -1.10 -5.45 4.18
CA PRO A 67 -0.10 -5.45 5.23
C PRO A 67 0.94 -6.56 5.03
N ARG A 68 2.19 -6.27 5.43
CA ARG A 68 3.29 -7.23 5.52
C ARG A 68 4.09 -7.00 6.79
N ASP A 69 4.53 -8.09 7.38
CA ASP A 69 5.30 -8.08 8.61
C ASP A 69 6.77 -7.69 8.37
N THR A 70 7.23 -6.66 9.05
CA THR A 70 8.64 -6.25 9.03
C THR A 70 9.50 -7.00 10.04
N GLN A 71 8.88 -7.79 10.94
CA GLN A 71 9.55 -8.47 12.04
C GLN A 71 10.43 -7.52 12.89
N SER A 72 10.16 -6.23 12.84
CA SER A 72 10.95 -5.17 13.51
C SER A 72 12.43 -5.12 13.12
N ASN A 73 12.82 -5.70 11.99
CA ASN A 73 14.21 -5.76 11.55
C ASN A 73 14.39 -5.42 10.06
N PRO A 74 15.60 -4.98 9.62
CA PRO A 74 15.85 -4.58 8.24
C PRO A 74 15.65 -5.71 7.23
N GLY A 75 16.07 -6.94 7.54
CA GLY A 75 15.95 -8.08 6.63
C GLY A 75 14.51 -8.46 6.37
N GLY A 76 13.69 -8.59 7.43
CA GLY A 76 12.25 -8.82 7.32
C GLY A 76 11.56 -7.72 6.52
N THR A 77 11.93 -6.45 6.79
CA THR A 77 11.38 -5.30 6.07
C THR A 77 11.68 -5.35 4.57
N LEU A 78 12.93 -5.64 4.20
CA LEU A 78 13.32 -5.76 2.79
C LEU A 78 12.60 -6.91 2.08
N ASN A 79 12.47 -8.07 2.73
CA ASN A 79 11.75 -9.21 2.17
C ASN A 79 10.27 -8.89 1.96
N ALA A 80 9.62 -8.31 2.96
CA ALA A 80 8.24 -7.87 2.89
C ALA A 80 8.01 -6.81 1.78
N ALA A 81 8.93 -5.86 1.63
CA ALA A 81 8.90 -4.86 0.56
C ALA A 81 9.03 -5.49 -0.83
N LYS A 82 9.94 -6.48 -0.99
CA LYS A 82 10.08 -7.24 -2.24
C LYS A 82 8.84 -8.03 -2.59
N GLU A 83 8.16 -8.64 -1.61
CA GLU A 83 6.90 -9.34 -1.83
C GLU A 83 5.82 -8.39 -2.37
N LEU A 84 5.66 -7.21 -1.73
CA LEU A 84 4.72 -6.19 -2.18
C LEU A 84 5.04 -5.69 -3.59
N SER A 85 6.31 -5.44 -3.89
CA SER A 85 6.77 -5.05 -5.23
C SER A 85 6.45 -6.10 -6.30
N LYS A 86 6.65 -7.39 -6.00
CA LYS A 86 6.28 -8.51 -6.90
C LYS A 86 4.78 -8.60 -7.17
N LEU A 87 3.94 -8.11 -6.25
CA LEU A 87 2.49 -7.99 -6.44
C LEU A 87 2.09 -6.75 -7.27
N GLY A 88 3.07 -6.03 -7.82
CA GLY A 88 2.85 -4.82 -8.63
C GLY A 88 2.56 -3.56 -7.80
N ILE A 89 2.73 -3.60 -6.47
CA ILE A 89 2.45 -2.47 -5.59
C ILE A 89 3.57 -1.44 -5.73
N LYS A 90 3.20 -0.20 -6.06
CA LYS A 90 4.12 0.91 -6.29
C LYS A 90 4.20 1.89 -5.12
N ILE A 91 3.21 1.89 -4.24
CA ILE A 91 3.16 2.78 -3.07
C ILE A 91 3.08 1.92 -1.81
N ILE A 92 4.02 2.13 -0.90
CA ILE A 92 4.12 1.39 0.35
C ILE A 92 4.21 2.38 1.52
N ILE A 93 3.30 2.27 2.48
CA ILE A 93 3.33 3.01 3.74
C ILE A 93 4.19 2.25 4.74
N GLY A 94 5.09 2.94 5.39
CA GLY A 94 6.11 2.35 6.27
C GLY A 94 7.50 2.32 5.63
N PRO A 95 8.48 1.77 6.31
CA PRO A 95 8.44 1.18 7.65
C PRO A 95 8.29 2.23 8.78
N VAL A 96 8.07 1.71 9.99
CA VAL A 96 7.91 2.53 11.20
C VAL A 96 9.27 2.98 11.77
N PHE A 97 10.25 2.10 11.73
CA PHE A 97 11.56 2.33 12.33
C PHE A 97 12.61 2.74 11.30
N ASN A 98 13.39 3.79 11.60
CA ASN A 98 14.44 4.32 10.73
C ASN A 98 15.47 3.25 10.31
N LYS A 99 15.90 2.38 11.25
CA LYS A 99 16.84 1.28 10.96
C LYS A 99 16.33 0.33 9.86
N ASN A 100 15.03 0.26 9.64
CA ASN A 100 14.41 -0.63 8.67
C ASN A 100 14.38 -0.03 7.24
N LEU A 101 14.83 1.21 7.05
CA LEU A 101 14.99 1.83 5.72
C LEU A 101 16.19 1.29 4.94
N ILE A 102 17.10 0.61 5.63
CA ILE A 102 18.33 0.06 5.03
C ILE A 102 17.94 -0.86 3.85
N HIS A 103 18.55 -0.60 2.68
CA HIS A 103 18.37 -1.34 1.42
C HIS A 103 17.02 -1.17 0.71
N LEU A 104 16.09 -0.34 1.20
CA LEU A 104 14.85 -0.03 0.47
C LEU A 104 15.10 0.89 -0.74
N ASP A 105 16.20 1.63 -0.75
CA ASP A 105 16.72 2.41 -1.87
C ASP A 105 16.90 1.59 -3.15
N LYS A 106 17.15 0.28 -3.02
CA LYS A 106 17.32 -0.65 -4.13
C LYS A 106 16.02 -0.99 -4.88
N LEU A 107 14.86 -0.69 -4.29
CA LEU A 107 13.55 -0.91 -4.89
C LEU A 107 13.06 0.38 -5.55
N THR A 108 13.75 0.82 -6.60
CA THR A 108 13.56 2.14 -7.25
C THR A 108 12.18 2.35 -7.87
N GLU A 109 11.49 1.29 -8.25
CA GLU A 109 10.11 1.32 -8.74
C GLU A 109 9.04 1.49 -7.66
N VAL A 110 9.42 1.48 -6.39
CA VAL A 110 8.50 1.58 -5.25
C VAL A 110 8.75 2.88 -4.51
N THR A 111 7.69 3.63 -4.24
CA THR A 111 7.73 4.80 -3.38
C THR A 111 7.33 4.40 -1.96
N PHE A 112 8.19 4.68 -1.00
CA PHE A 112 7.97 4.43 0.42
C PHE A 112 7.55 5.71 1.14
N LEU A 113 6.40 5.69 1.81
CA LEU A 113 5.96 6.72 2.75
C LEU A 113 6.37 6.28 4.16
N SER A 114 7.61 6.59 4.52
CA SER A 114 8.20 6.20 5.80
C SER A 114 7.51 6.90 6.98
N LEU A 115 7.18 6.13 8.01
CA LEU A 115 6.58 6.65 9.25
C LEU A 115 7.64 6.99 10.31
N THR A 116 8.91 7.01 9.95
CA THR A 116 10.01 7.32 10.88
C THR A 116 10.02 8.81 11.24
N ASN A 117 10.63 9.12 12.38
CA ASN A 117 10.82 10.49 12.84
C ASN A 117 12.18 11.12 12.46
N LYS A 118 13.01 10.41 11.66
CA LYS A 118 14.32 10.88 11.19
C LYS A 118 14.28 11.19 9.70
N ASN A 119 14.94 12.28 9.32
CA ASN A 119 15.02 12.78 7.94
C ASN A 119 16.43 12.66 7.31
N ASP A 120 17.35 11.94 7.95
CA ASP A 120 18.74 11.93 7.53
C ASP A 120 18.92 11.09 6.25
N ASN A 121 19.44 11.75 5.19
CA ASN A 121 19.92 11.12 3.95
C ASN A 121 18.96 10.07 3.32
N LEU A 122 17.70 10.45 3.14
CA LEU A 122 16.72 9.59 2.50
C LEU A 122 16.98 9.47 0.99
N SER A 123 16.81 8.26 0.47
CA SER A 123 16.86 7.98 -0.98
C SER A 123 15.67 8.64 -1.70
N LYS A 124 15.80 8.87 -3.01
CA LYS A 124 14.78 9.55 -3.83
C LYS A 124 13.40 8.87 -3.81
N ASN A 125 13.36 7.56 -3.57
CA ASN A 125 12.14 6.77 -3.51
C ASN A 125 11.56 6.67 -2.08
N ILE A 126 12.13 7.39 -1.09
CA ILE A 126 11.67 7.39 0.30
C ILE A 126 11.23 8.80 0.68
N ILE A 127 9.94 8.95 0.99
CA ILE A 127 9.34 10.19 1.49
C ILE A 127 9.07 10.00 2.98
N ASN A 128 9.56 10.92 3.82
CA ASN A 128 9.25 10.87 5.23
C ASN A 128 7.89 11.51 5.51
N ALA A 129 6.96 10.69 5.97
CA ALA A 129 5.63 11.09 6.42
C ALA A 129 5.50 11.11 7.96
N GLY A 130 6.57 10.74 8.68
CA GLY A 130 6.58 10.74 10.15
C GLY A 130 6.74 12.14 10.74
N ILE A 131 6.26 12.32 11.98
CA ILE A 131 6.42 13.55 12.74
C ILE A 131 7.85 13.60 13.28
N ASN A 132 8.64 14.59 12.82
CA ASN A 132 10.03 14.80 13.26
C ASN A 132 10.16 16.05 14.15
N ALA A 133 11.34 16.25 14.76
CA ALA A 133 11.61 17.39 15.65
C ALA A 133 11.37 18.74 14.95
N THR A 134 11.77 18.88 13.69
CA THR A 134 11.59 20.13 12.93
C THR A 134 10.11 20.46 12.73
N SER A 135 9.28 19.45 12.35
CA SER A 135 7.85 19.66 12.16
C SER A 135 7.15 20.02 13.50
N GLN A 136 7.59 19.41 14.61
CA GLN A 136 7.09 19.76 15.96
C GLN A 136 7.46 21.19 16.35
N LEU A 137 8.72 21.58 16.17
CA LEU A 137 9.17 22.95 16.46
C LEU A 137 8.43 23.99 15.61
N ASN A 138 8.23 23.73 14.33
CA ASN A 138 7.48 24.62 13.45
C ASN A 138 6.01 24.74 13.87
N ALA A 139 5.39 23.66 14.33
CA ALA A 139 4.02 23.69 14.85
C ALA A 139 3.92 24.53 16.13
N ILE A 140 4.88 24.37 17.07
CA ILE A 140 4.95 25.18 18.30
C ILE A 140 5.15 26.66 17.96
N LYS A 141 6.10 26.97 17.07
CA LYS A 141 6.34 28.35 16.65
C LYS A 141 5.09 29.00 16.09
N LYS A 142 4.39 28.32 15.16
CA LYS A 142 3.14 28.82 14.57
C LYS A 142 2.01 29.02 15.59
N PHE A 143 2.01 28.27 16.68
CA PHE A 143 1.04 28.43 17.76
C PHE A 143 1.32 29.63 18.65
N LEU A 144 2.59 30.08 18.75
CA LEU A 144 3.03 31.20 19.57
C LEU A 144 3.00 32.55 18.82
N GLU A 145 2.89 32.54 17.52
CA GLU A 145 2.67 33.72 16.66
C GLU A 145 1.19 34.11 16.57
#